data_fc7600f6a161461d52e37b62bcf14755
#
_entry.id   fc7600f6a161461d52e37b62bcf14755
#
_cell.length_a   1.000
_cell.length_b   1.000
_cell.length_c   1.000
_cell.angle_alpha   90.00
_cell.angle_beta   90.00
_cell.angle_gamma   90.00
#
_symmetry.space_group_name_H-M   'P 1'
#
loop_
_entity.id
_entity.type
_entity.pdbx_description
1 polymer ?
#
loop_
_entity_poly.entity_id
_entity_poly.type
_entity_poly.pdbx_seq_one_letter_code
_entity_poly.pdbx_strand_id
1 'polypeptide(L)'
;MRVIEGGVTAAKGYKAAGLRAGIKAGKTNKDMAMIYSEKEAVCAGTFTKNVVKAAPVFWDRDVVYEKGKAQAVVVNSGIANACTGEEGLANCKKEAQKAGELLNVAPEQVLVASTGVIGAQLVMDVVEKGIEMLVPQLTYGKEAGEDAATAILTTDTYKKEVAVECTLGGKTVTIGGMCKGAGMIHPNMGTMLAFITSDAAIDQKLLQQFLSEIVEDTFNMISVDGDTSTNDTCLVLCNGMAENPLITEENEEGKEFKAALAYVMEYLAKQIAGDGEGCTRLFEVTCNGAATKEDAKIISKAVVCSTLTKAAVFGKDANWGRILCAMGYSGVTFEPEKVDIVLESEEGSLAIVKDGIATDYSEEKATKILSANPVKAILDIHAGEATATAWGCDLTYEYVKINADYRS
;
A
#
# COMPACT_ATOMS: atom_id res chain seq x y z
N MET A 1 15.85 -9.40 -11.68
CA MET A 1 14.41 -9.03 -11.69
C MET A 1 14.05 -8.25 -12.96
N ARG A 2 12.83 -8.44 -13.51
CA ARG A 2 12.28 -7.74 -14.68
C ARG A 2 10.83 -7.34 -14.41
N VAL A 3 10.46 -6.10 -14.67
CA VAL A 3 9.06 -5.64 -14.61
C VAL A 3 8.31 -6.18 -15.83
N ILE A 4 7.11 -6.71 -15.60
CA ILE A 4 6.22 -7.22 -16.63
C ILE A 4 4.83 -6.58 -16.52
N GLU A 5 4.00 -6.74 -17.54
CA GLU A 5 2.59 -6.33 -17.46
C GLU A 5 1.79 -7.29 -16.57
N GLY A 6 0.85 -6.73 -15.81
CA GLY A 6 -0.10 -7.48 -14.99
C GLY A 6 -0.15 -7.01 -13.54
N GLY A 7 -0.91 -7.74 -12.75
CA GLY A 7 -1.14 -7.56 -11.33
C GLY A 7 -1.26 -8.93 -10.64
N VAL A 8 -2.26 -9.11 -9.80
CA VAL A 8 -2.45 -10.34 -9.00
C VAL A 8 -2.67 -11.63 -9.80
N THR A 9 -2.98 -11.53 -11.08
CA THR A 9 -3.15 -12.70 -11.98
C THR A 9 -1.91 -13.00 -12.82
N ALA A 10 -0.81 -12.26 -12.64
CA ALA A 10 0.44 -12.48 -13.37
C ALA A 10 1.15 -13.77 -12.91
N ALA A 11 1.12 -14.06 -11.61
CA ALA A 11 1.70 -15.27 -11.05
C ALA A 11 0.88 -16.51 -11.45
N LYS A 12 1.57 -17.61 -11.70
CA LYS A 12 0.96 -18.86 -12.19
C LYS A 12 -0.04 -19.44 -11.19
N GLY A 13 -1.21 -19.85 -11.68
CA GLY A 13 -2.26 -20.48 -10.89
C GLY A 13 -3.16 -19.50 -10.13
N TYR A 14 -3.03 -18.18 -10.35
CA TYR A 14 -3.93 -17.20 -9.77
C TYR A 14 -4.96 -16.72 -10.78
N LYS A 15 -6.22 -16.73 -10.36
CA LYS A 15 -7.38 -16.18 -11.06
C LYS A 15 -7.94 -15.00 -10.27
N ALA A 16 -8.59 -14.09 -10.94
CA ALA A 16 -9.31 -13.01 -10.28
C ALA A 16 -10.63 -12.71 -11.00
N ALA A 17 -11.49 -11.98 -10.31
CA ALA A 17 -12.70 -11.39 -10.87
C ALA A 17 -13.04 -10.12 -10.09
N GLY A 18 -13.68 -9.18 -10.76
CA GLY A 18 -14.21 -7.97 -10.14
C GLY A 18 -15.50 -7.53 -10.78
N LEU A 19 -16.55 -7.30 -10.00
CA LEU A 19 -17.88 -6.97 -10.51
C LEU A 19 -18.61 -5.98 -9.62
N ARG A 20 -19.77 -5.54 -10.08
CA ARG A 20 -20.74 -4.78 -9.31
C ARG A 20 -21.75 -5.72 -8.67
N ALA A 21 -21.67 -5.89 -7.36
CA ALA A 21 -22.69 -6.60 -6.56
C ALA A 21 -23.85 -5.68 -6.12
N GLY A 22 -23.58 -4.38 -5.95
CA GLY A 22 -24.56 -3.39 -5.50
C GLY A 22 -24.37 -2.93 -4.07
N ILE A 23 -23.19 -3.14 -3.49
CA ILE A 23 -22.82 -2.66 -2.15
C ILE A 23 -22.78 -1.13 -2.13
N LYS A 24 -22.22 -0.50 -3.17
CA LYS A 24 -22.26 0.96 -3.38
C LYS A 24 -23.61 1.38 -3.92
N ALA A 25 -24.58 1.60 -3.03
CA ALA A 25 -25.94 1.96 -3.41
C ALA A 25 -25.97 3.17 -4.36
N GLY A 26 -26.74 3.05 -5.45
CA GLY A 26 -26.91 4.13 -6.44
C GLY A 26 -25.70 4.39 -7.35
N LYS A 27 -24.57 3.68 -7.20
CA LYS A 27 -23.38 3.80 -8.07
C LYS A 27 -23.32 2.65 -9.08
N THR A 28 -22.66 2.88 -10.19
CA THR A 28 -22.43 1.88 -11.26
C THR A 28 -21.06 1.20 -11.19
N ASN A 29 -20.21 1.67 -10.30
CA ASN A 29 -18.85 1.16 -10.11
C ASN A 29 -18.86 -0.30 -9.61
N LYS A 30 -17.83 -1.05 -9.99
CA LYS A 30 -17.53 -2.35 -9.39
C LYS A 30 -17.29 -2.18 -7.88
N ASP A 31 -17.69 -3.15 -7.08
CA ASP A 31 -17.65 -3.06 -5.62
C ASP A 31 -17.35 -4.38 -4.90
N MET A 32 -17.16 -5.46 -5.66
CA MET A 32 -16.64 -6.72 -5.12
C MET A 32 -15.58 -7.34 -6.02
N ALA A 33 -14.54 -7.90 -5.40
CA ALA A 33 -13.48 -8.62 -6.06
C ALA A 33 -13.21 -9.98 -5.38
N MET A 34 -12.65 -10.90 -6.14
CA MET A 34 -12.12 -12.15 -5.62
C MET A 34 -10.79 -12.48 -6.28
N ILE A 35 -9.82 -12.93 -5.48
CA ILE A 35 -8.58 -13.54 -5.92
C ILE A 35 -8.64 -15.00 -5.51
N TYR A 36 -8.28 -15.91 -6.40
CA TYR A 36 -8.28 -17.35 -6.13
C TYR A 36 -7.00 -18.00 -6.62
N SER A 37 -6.42 -18.84 -5.80
CA SER A 37 -5.30 -19.70 -6.14
C SER A 37 -5.79 -21.13 -6.40
N GLU A 38 -5.38 -21.71 -7.52
CA GLU A 38 -5.74 -23.11 -7.85
C GLU A 38 -5.10 -24.13 -6.90
N LYS A 39 -4.03 -23.73 -6.22
CA LYS A 39 -3.34 -24.53 -5.23
C LYS A 39 -3.31 -23.79 -3.90
N GLU A 40 -3.42 -24.52 -2.79
CA GLU A 40 -3.23 -23.94 -1.47
C GLU A 40 -1.91 -23.17 -1.41
N ALA A 41 -1.98 -21.91 -0.99
CA ALA A 41 -0.84 -21.00 -0.89
C ALA A 41 -0.45 -20.78 0.57
N VAL A 42 0.84 -20.72 0.86
CA VAL A 42 1.29 -20.11 2.12
C VAL A 42 0.95 -18.64 2.10
N CYS A 43 0.50 -18.09 3.23
CA CYS A 43 0.13 -16.70 3.32
C CYS A 43 0.87 -15.98 4.46
N ALA A 44 1.16 -14.72 4.21
CA ALA A 44 1.65 -13.77 5.20
C ALA A 44 0.77 -12.52 5.17
N GLY A 45 0.69 -11.83 6.30
CA GLY A 45 -0.13 -10.63 6.40
C GLY A 45 0.39 -9.64 7.42
N THR A 46 0.17 -8.37 7.13
CA THR A 46 0.38 -7.27 8.07
C THR A 46 -0.88 -6.42 8.13
N PHE A 47 -1.20 -5.93 9.32
CA PHE A 47 -2.50 -5.35 9.62
C PHE A 47 -2.37 -4.07 10.43
N THR A 48 -3.38 -3.21 10.37
CA THR A 48 -3.42 -1.94 11.12
C THR A 48 -3.12 -2.13 12.61
N LYS A 49 -2.32 -1.22 13.16
CA LYS A 49 -2.08 -1.08 14.61
C LYS A 49 -3.11 -0.15 15.26
N ASN A 50 -4.05 0.43 14.50
CA ASN A 50 -5.15 1.21 15.08
C ASN A 50 -5.87 0.37 16.13
N VAL A 51 -6.20 0.96 17.27
CA VAL A 51 -6.92 0.27 18.35
C VAL A 51 -8.34 -0.10 17.88
N VAL A 52 -8.94 0.76 17.06
CA VAL A 52 -10.24 0.50 16.43
C VAL A 52 -9.99 -0.31 15.15
N LYS A 53 -10.10 -1.63 15.24
CA LYS A 53 -9.89 -2.53 14.10
C LYS A 53 -11.22 -2.99 13.51
N ALA A 54 -11.27 -3.07 12.18
CA ALA A 54 -12.39 -3.65 11.46
C ALA A 54 -12.50 -5.18 11.66
N ALA A 55 -13.68 -5.73 11.53
CA ALA A 55 -13.93 -7.16 11.68
C ALA A 55 -13.07 -8.05 10.74
N PRO A 56 -12.85 -7.70 9.45
CA PRO A 56 -11.97 -8.46 8.57
C PRO A 56 -10.55 -8.60 9.11
N VAL A 57 -10.02 -7.57 9.78
CA VAL A 57 -8.67 -7.61 10.36
C VAL A 57 -8.53 -8.70 11.42
N PHE A 58 -9.54 -8.92 12.24
CA PHE A 58 -9.53 -10.00 13.24
C PHE A 58 -9.59 -11.37 12.56
N TRP A 59 -10.49 -11.54 11.60
CA TRP A 59 -10.64 -12.78 10.85
C TRP A 59 -9.33 -13.17 10.12
N ASP A 60 -8.77 -12.23 9.36
CA ASP A 60 -7.57 -12.50 8.56
C ASP A 60 -6.34 -12.76 9.42
N ARG A 61 -6.23 -12.13 10.59
CA ARG A 61 -5.14 -12.41 11.54
C ARG A 61 -5.17 -13.85 12.02
N ASP A 62 -6.36 -14.38 12.30
CA ASP A 62 -6.50 -15.78 12.71
C ASP A 62 -6.11 -16.73 11.57
N VAL A 63 -6.53 -16.47 10.34
CA VAL A 63 -6.12 -17.25 9.16
C VAL A 63 -4.61 -17.19 8.95
N VAL A 64 -4.02 -16.00 8.96
CA VAL A 64 -2.59 -15.80 8.66
C VAL A 64 -1.70 -16.35 9.77
N TYR A 65 -1.98 -16.03 11.03
CA TYR A 65 -1.06 -16.34 12.11
C TYR A 65 -1.27 -17.73 12.72
N GLU A 66 -2.51 -18.26 12.68
CA GLU A 66 -2.80 -19.58 13.22
C GLU A 66 -2.70 -20.69 12.16
N LYS A 67 -3.08 -20.39 10.91
CA LYS A 67 -3.06 -21.38 9.81
C LYS A 67 -1.90 -21.16 8.86
N GLY A 68 -1.57 -19.94 8.52
CA GLY A 68 -0.49 -19.58 7.59
C GLY A 68 -0.73 -20.00 6.15
N LYS A 69 -1.97 -20.34 5.80
CA LYS A 69 -2.37 -20.84 4.48
C LYS A 69 -3.71 -20.28 4.07
N ALA A 70 -3.82 -19.92 2.79
CA ALA A 70 -5.07 -19.44 2.20
C ALA A 70 -5.16 -19.84 0.73
N GLN A 71 -6.38 -19.81 0.18
CA GLN A 71 -6.61 -20.14 -1.22
C GLN A 71 -7.48 -19.10 -1.93
N ALA A 72 -8.21 -18.28 -1.19
CA ALA A 72 -9.00 -17.20 -1.74
C ALA A 72 -8.94 -15.93 -0.88
N VAL A 73 -9.17 -14.80 -1.53
CA VAL A 73 -9.39 -13.49 -0.88
C VAL A 73 -10.67 -12.90 -1.46
N VAL A 74 -11.65 -12.60 -0.62
CA VAL A 74 -12.88 -11.89 -0.99
C VAL A 74 -12.76 -10.45 -0.52
N VAL A 75 -13.03 -9.50 -1.39
CA VAL A 75 -12.88 -8.06 -1.08
C VAL A 75 -14.16 -7.33 -1.44
N ASN A 76 -14.66 -6.48 -0.55
CA ASN A 76 -15.70 -5.52 -0.88
C ASN A 76 -15.22 -4.08 -0.71
N SER A 77 -15.77 -3.18 -1.52
CA SER A 77 -15.64 -1.74 -1.37
C SER A 77 -17.02 -1.06 -1.24
N GLY A 78 -17.07 -0.01 -0.42
CA GLY A 78 -18.31 0.74 -0.10
C GLY A 78 -18.68 0.70 1.37
N ILE A 79 -18.45 -0.42 2.05
CA ILE A 79 -18.71 -0.60 3.48
C ILE A 79 -17.44 -1.23 4.10
N ALA A 80 -16.94 -0.61 5.18
CA ALA A 80 -15.68 -1.00 5.83
C ALA A 80 -15.80 -2.19 6.76
N ASN A 81 -17.01 -2.56 7.18
CA ASN A 81 -17.25 -3.55 8.24
C ASN A 81 -16.40 -3.26 9.50
N ALA A 82 -16.31 -1.98 9.86
CA ALA A 82 -15.62 -1.48 11.04
C ALA A 82 -16.62 -0.88 12.02
N CYS A 83 -16.39 -1.02 13.32
CA CYS A 83 -17.32 -0.63 14.39
C CYS A 83 -18.69 -1.32 14.27
N THR A 84 -18.71 -2.56 13.84
CA THR A 84 -19.91 -3.38 13.56
C THR A 84 -20.18 -4.47 14.60
N GLY A 85 -19.33 -4.54 15.63
CA GLY A 85 -19.50 -5.46 16.77
C GLY A 85 -19.38 -6.94 16.36
N GLU A 86 -20.05 -7.80 17.12
CA GLU A 86 -20.06 -9.25 16.90
C GLU A 86 -20.71 -9.64 15.56
N GLU A 87 -21.69 -8.87 15.10
CA GLU A 87 -22.34 -9.08 13.82
C GLU A 87 -21.34 -8.93 12.66
N GLY A 88 -20.44 -7.95 12.72
CA GLY A 88 -19.40 -7.76 11.73
C GLY A 88 -18.47 -8.96 11.60
N LEU A 89 -18.06 -9.57 12.73
CA LEU A 89 -17.26 -10.81 12.74
C LEU A 89 -18.06 -12.00 12.21
N ALA A 90 -19.32 -12.12 12.58
CA ALA A 90 -20.19 -13.17 12.05
C ALA A 90 -20.37 -13.03 10.54
N ASN A 91 -20.41 -11.81 10.02
CA ASN A 91 -20.50 -11.54 8.58
C ASN A 91 -19.21 -11.98 7.85
N CYS A 92 -18.01 -11.70 8.37
CA CYS A 92 -16.75 -12.21 7.82
C CYS A 92 -16.77 -13.75 7.71
N LYS A 93 -17.25 -14.43 8.75
CA LYS A 93 -17.38 -15.88 8.74
C LYS A 93 -18.35 -16.38 7.66
N LYS A 94 -19.49 -15.70 7.47
CA LYS A 94 -20.46 -16.04 6.41
C LYS A 94 -19.87 -15.83 5.01
N GLU A 95 -19.13 -14.73 4.79
CA GLU A 95 -18.42 -14.50 3.54
C GLU A 95 -17.43 -15.63 3.23
N ALA A 96 -16.60 -16.00 4.21
CA ALA A 96 -15.64 -17.08 4.08
C ALA A 96 -16.32 -18.43 3.86
N GLN A 97 -17.41 -18.73 4.56
CA GLN A 97 -18.21 -19.95 4.38
C GLN A 97 -18.81 -20.02 2.97
N LYS A 98 -19.44 -18.92 2.52
CA LYS A 98 -20.06 -18.86 1.19
C LYS A 98 -19.05 -19.05 0.06
N ALA A 99 -17.91 -18.35 0.14
CA ALA A 99 -16.84 -18.50 -0.85
C ALA A 99 -16.21 -19.88 -0.79
N GLY A 100 -15.95 -20.42 0.41
CA GLY A 100 -15.39 -21.75 0.60
C GLY A 100 -16.28 -22.86 0.03
N GLU A 101 -17.59 -22.78 0.26
CA GLU A 101 -18.57 -23.72 -0.31
C GLU A 101 -18.52 -23.74 -1.83
N LEU A 102 -18.54 -22.56 -2.47
CA LEU A 102 -18.56 -22.44 -3.93
C LEU A 102 -17.23 -22.79 -4.60
N LEU A 103 -16.12 -22.55 -3.92
CA LEU A 103 -14.76 -22.88 -4.39
C LEU A 103 -14.30 -24.28 -4.00
N ASN A 104 -15.07 -24.97 -3.16
CA ASN A 104 -14.69 -26.26 -2.55
C ASN A 104 -13.38 -26.18 -1.76
N VAL A 105 -13.21 -25.13 -0.95
CA VAL A 105 -12.10 -24.94 -0.01
C VAL A 105 -12.63 -24.72 1.40
N ALA A 106 -11.81 -24.96 2.42
CA ALA A 106 -12.22 -24.73 3.79
C ALA A 106 -12.43 -23.22 4.04
N PRO A 107 -13.45 -22.79 4.82
CA PRO A 107 -13.66 -21.38 5.16
C PRO A 107 -12.43 -20.72 5.78
N GLU A 108 -11.63 -21.47 6.55
CA GLU A 108 -10.39 -21.02 7.18
C GLU A 108 -9.24 -20.80 6.17
N GLN A 109 -9.47 -21.06 4.89
CA GLN A 109 -8.57 -20.76 3.78
C GLN A 109 -9.04 -19.57 2.93
N VAL A 110 -10.09 -18.88 3.38
CA VAL A 110 -10.63 -17.69 2.73
C VAL A 110 -10.35 -16.46 3.60
N LEU A 111 -9.58 -15.55 3.06
CA LEU A 111 -9.34 -14.23 3.62
C LEU A 111 -10.45 -13.28 3.16
N VAL A 112 -10.78 -12.29 3.98
CA VAL A 112 -11.82 -11.30 3.67
C VAL A 112 -11.31 -9.89 3.94
N ALA A 113 -11.59 -8.95 3.06
CA ALA A 113 -11.20 -7.56 3.24
C ALA A 113 -12.33 -6.60 2.86
N SER A 114 -12.45 -5.52 3.59
CA SER A 114 -13.49 -4.52 3.38
C SER A 114 -12.91 -3.11 3.40
N THR A 115 -13.50 -2.20 2.65
CA THR A 115 -13.16 -0.77 2.68
C THR A 115 -14.38 0.09 2.37
N GLY A 116 -14.44 1.30 2.91
CA GLY A 116 -15.53 2.25 2.68
C GLY A 116 -16.07 2.86 3.98
N VAL A 117 -17.37 2.98 4.09
CA VAL A 117 -18.06 3.63 5.21
C VAL A 117 -17.90 2.83 6.49
N ILE A 118 -17.52 3.51 7.58
CA ILE A 118 -17.39 2.96 8.95
C ILE A 118 -18.76 3.00 9.63
N GLY A 119 -19.08 2.00 10.45
CA GLY A 119 -20.29 1.93 11.27
C GLY A 119 -21.53 1.35 10.55
N ALA A 120 -21.46 1.13 9.24
CA ALA A 120 -22.53 0.47 8.50
C ALA A 120 -22.34 -1.05 8.49
N GLN A 121 -23.43 -1.79 8.66
CA GLN A 121 -23.44 -3.24 8.51
C GLN A 121 -23.45 -3.64 7.04
N LEU A 122 -22.78 -4.75 6.71
CA LEU A 122 -22.85 -5.36 5.39
C LEU A 122 -24.25 -5.92 5.14
N VAL A 123 -24.82 -5.65 3.97
CA VAL A 123 -26.07 -6.27 3.53
C VAL A 123 -25.74 -7.65 2.96
N MET A 124 -25.78 -8.67 3.82
CA MET A 124 -25.26 -10.00 3.51
C MET A 124 -25.91 -10.66 2.29
N ASP A 125 -27.18 -10.46 2.05
CA ASP A 125 -27.86 -10.96 0.84
C ASP A 125 -27.19 -10.43 -0.45
N VAL A 126 -26.71 -9.19 -0.43
CA VAL A 126 -25.99 -8.58 -1.55
C VAL A 126 -24.58 -9.15 -1.67
N VAL A 127 -23.90 -9.30 -0.54
CA VAL A 127 -22.53 -9.83 -0.48
C VAL A 127 -22.49 -11.29 -0.93
N GLU A 128 -23.36 -12.15 -0.38
CA GLU A 128 -23.42 -13.57 -0.75
C GLU A 128 -23.76 -13.76 -2.23
N LYS A 129 -24.72 -12.99 -2.74
CA LYS A 129 -25.03 -12.99 -4.17
C LYS A 129 -23.84 -12.50 -5.02
N GLY A 130 -23.11 -11.51 -4.54
CA GLY A 130 -21.88 -11.03 -5.17
C GLY A 130 -20.82 -12.14 -5.27
N ILE A 131 -20.64 -12.93 -4.21
CA ILE A 131 -19.74 -14.09 -4.20
C ILE A 131 -20.21 -15.16 -5.20
N GLU A 132 -21.52 -15.45 -5.24
CA GLU A 132 -22.11 -16.37 -6.25
C GLU A 132 -21.86 -15.92 -7.69
N MET A 133 -21.84 -14.61 -7.93
CA MET A 133 -21.56 -14.04 -9.25
C MET A 133 -20.07 -14.02 -9.58
N LEU A 134 -19.19 -13.84 -8.58
CA LEU A 134 -17.71 -13.76 -8.76
C LEU A 134 -17.12 -15.13 -9.14
N VAL A 135 -17.51 -16.20 -8.44
CA VAL A 135 -16.88 -17.52 -8.62
C VAL A 135 -16.91 -18.00 -10.08
N PRO A 136 -18.04 -17.95 -10.82
CA PRO A 136 -18.04 -18.37 -12.22
C PRO A 136 -17.29 -17.43 -13.17
N GLN A 137 -16.93 -16.21 -12.72
CA GLN A 137 -16.17 -15.24 -13.51
C GLN A 137 -14.66 -15.29 -13.23
N LEU A 138 -14.21 -16.08 -12.26
CA LEU A 138 -12.79 -16.26 -11.96
C LEU A 138 -12.03 -16.75 -13.19
N THR A 139 -11.11 -15.93 -13.68
CA THR A 139 -10.30 -16.24 -14.86
C THR A 139 -8.88 -15.71 -14.72
N TYR A 140 -8.01 -16.20 -15.58
CA TYR A 140 -6.64 -15.69 -15.71
C TYR A 140 -6.57 -14.43 -16.57
N GLY A 141 -5.40 -13.85 -16.60
CA GLY A 141 -5.05 -12.78 -17.52
C GLY A 141 -5.19 -11.41 -16.93
N LYS A 142 -4.62 -10.45 -17.63
CA LYS A 142 -4.49 -9.06 -17.21
C LYS A 142 -5.84 -8.42 -16.91
N GLU A 143 -6.83 -8.62 -17.78
CA GLU A 143 -8.16 -8.02 -17.62
C GLU A 143 -8.86 -8.45 -16.32
N ALA A 144 -8.70 -9.72 -15.93
CA ALA A 144 -9.25 -10.22 -14.68
C ALA A 144 -8.61 -9.57 -13.44
N GLY A 145 -7.28 -9.36 -13.46
CA GLY A 145 -6.56 -8.59 -12.45
C GLY A 145 -7.03 -7.15 -12.39
N GLU A 146 -7.13 -6.49 -13.55
CA GLU A 146 -7.62 -5.11 -13.69
C GLU A 146 -9.05 -4.93 -13.16
N ASP A 147 -9.91 -5.88 -13.42
CA ASP A 147 -11.27 -5.89 -12.92
C ASP A 147 -11.32 -5.98 -11.39
N ALA A 148 -10.51 -6.86 -10.81
CA ALA A 148 -10.37 -6.97 -9.36
C ALA A 148 -9.79 -5.68 -8.75
N ALA A 149 -8.70 -5.14 -9.32
CA ALA A 149 -8.09 -3.90 -8.86
C ALA A 149 -9.06 -2.70 -8.95
N THR A 150 -9.92 -2.66 -9.96
CA THR A 150 -10.95 -1.62 -10.11
C THR A 150 -12.07 -1.77 -9.07
N ALA A 151 -12.43 -3.00 -8.72
CA ALA A 151 -13.54 -3.25 -7.81
C ALA A 151 -13.23 -2.89 -6.34
N ILE A 152 -11.97 -2.79 -5.98
CA ILE A 152 -11.56 -2.42 -4.61
C ILE A 152 -11.41 -0.91 -4.38
N LEU A 153 -11.49 -0.07 -5.42
CA LEU A 153 -11.32 1.38 -5.35
C LEU A 153 -12.47 2.04 -4.57
N THR A 154 -12.15 3.14 -3.89
CA THR A 154 -13.15 4.01 -3.22
C THR A 154 -13.11 5.42 -3.77
N THR A 155 -12.19 6.25 -3.30
CA THR A 155 -11.92 7.61 -3.77
C THR A 155 -10.71 7.69 -4.69
N ASP A 156 -10.07 6.56 -4.93
CA ASP A 156 -8.95 6.42 -5.86
C ASP A 156 -9.33 6.88 -7.27
N THR A 157 -8.41 7.51 -7.98
CA THR A 157 -8.65 8.01 -9.34
C THR A 157 -8.26 6.99 -10.42
N TYR A 158 -7.39 6.03 -10.09
CA TYR A 158 -6.98 4.93 -10.97
C TYR A 158 -6.65 3.65 -10.19
N LYS A 159 -6.72 2.51 -10.88
CA LYS A 159 -6.28 1.22 -10.35
C LYS A 159 -4.75 1.15 -10.26
N LYS A 160 -4.25 0.44 -9.25
CA LYS A 160 -2.82 0.33 -8.96
C LYS A 160 -2.40 -1.13 -9.00
N GLU A 161 -1.58 -1.48 -9.98
CA GLU A 161 -1.11 -2.84 -10.23
C GLU A 161 0.35 -2.83 -10.67
N VAL A 162 1.07 -3.89 -10.37
CA VAL A 162 2.43 -4.16 -10.85
C VAL A 162 2.71 -5.65 -10.82
N ALA A 163 3.56 -6.12 -11.72
CA ALA A 163 4.11 -7.47 -11.67
C ALA A 163 5.59 -7.48 -12.07
N VAL A 164 6.34 -8.42 -11.50
CA VAL A 164 7.76 -8.64 -11.78
C VAL A 164 8.06 -10.12 -11.91
N GLU A 165 9.11 -10.44 -12.65
CA GLU A 165 9.72 -11.76 -12.72
C GLU A 165 11.15 -11.72 -12.19
N CYS A 166 11.54 -12.77 -11.46
CA CYS A 166 12.91 -13.05 -11.07
C CYS A 166 13.25 -14.51 -11.34
N THR A 167 14.51 -14.90 -11.20
CA THR A 167 14.97 -16.28 -11.41
C THR A 167 15.45 -16.87 -10.09
N LEU A 168 14.81 -17.94 -9.61
CA LEU A 168 15.15 -18.60 -8.36
C LEU A 168 15.39 -20.10 -8.63
N GLY A 169 16.58 -20.60 -8.32
CA GLY A 169 16.94 -21.98 -8.61
C GLY A 169 16.79 -22.40 -10.07
N GLY A 170 17.03 -21.46 -11.00
CA GLY A 170 16.87 -21.69 -12.44
C GLY A 170 15.43 -21.69 -12.94
N LYS A 171 14.45 -21.37 -12.08
CA LYS A 171 13.05 -21.22 -12.44
C LYS A 171 12.63 -19.76 -12.48
N THR A 172 11.77 -19.40 -13.41
CA THR A 172 11.13 -18.07 -13.43
C THR A 172 10.04 -18.06 -12.36
N VAL A 173 10.13 -17.09 -11.46
CA VAL A 173 9.15 -16.81 -10.42
C VAL A 173 8.52 -15.46 -10.70
N THR A 174 7.22 -15.38 -10.59
CA THR A 174 6.44 -14.15 -10.79
C THR A 174 5.87 -13.67 -9.47
N ILE A 175 5.93 -12.37 -9.25
CA ILE A 175 5.25 -11.68 -8.14
C ILE A 175 4.40 -10.59 -8.75
N GLY A 176 3.11 -10.60 -8.45
CA GLY A 176 2.17 -9.58 -8.90
C GLY A 176 1.37 -9.00 -7.75
N GLY A 177 0.97 -7.75 -7.85
CA GLY A 177 0.21 -7.10 -6.78
C GLY A 177 -0.79 -6.08 -7.28
N MET A 178 -1.80 -5.83 -6.47
CA MET A 178 -2.73 -4.71 -6.61
C MET A 178 -2.95 -4.05 -5.25
N CYS A 179 -3.28 -2.77 -5.27
CA CYS A 179 -3.65 -2.05 -4.04
C CYS A 179 -4.68 -0.95 -4.30
N LYS A 180 -5.25 -0.44 -3.21
CA LYS A 180 -6.07 0.76 -3.20
C LYS A 180 -5.72 1.63 -2.00
N GLY A 181 -5.94 2.93 -2.14
CA GLY A 181 -5.80 3.94 -1.12
C GLY A 181 -5.63 5.31 -1.73
N ALA A 182 -6.35 6.31 -1.20
CA ALA A 182 -6.30 7.71 -1.61
C ALA A 182 -6.56 8.68 -0.45
N GLY A 183 -7.44 8.32 0.50
CA GLY A 183 -7.68 9.04 1.75
C GLY A 183 -7.60 8.15 2.98
N MET A 184 -7.48 8.76 4.17
CA MET A 184 -7.17 8.09 5.42
C MET A 184 -5.88 7.26 5.30
N ILE A 185 -4.80 7.91 4.81
CA ILE A 185 -3.50 7.29 4.50
C ILE A 185 -2.39 7.83 5.39
N HIS A 186 -2.12 7.16 6.48
CA HIS A 186 -0.93 7.31 7.32
C HIS A 186 -0.61 5.96 7.99
N PRO A 187 -0.04 5.02 7.25
CA PRO A 187 0.17 3.67 7.75
C PRO A 187 1.14 3.65 8.95
N ASN A 188 0.68 3.01 10.00
CA ASN A 188 1.51 2.41 11.04
C ASN A 188 1.17 0.92 11.05
N MET A 189 1.68 0.19 10.05
CA MET A 189 1.19 -1.07 9.52
C MET A 189 -0.17 -0.94 8.82
N GLY A 190 -0.21 -0.12 7.75
CA GLY A 190 -1.18 -0.16 6.69
C GLY A 190 -2.36 0.82 6.79
N THR A 191 -2.47 1.81 5.89
CA THR A 191 -3.74 2.52 5.61
C THR A 191 -4.12 2.27 4.15
N MET A 192 -4.37 1.01 3.82
CA MET A 192 -4.63 0.60 2.45
C MET A 192 -5.09 -0.87 2.41
N LEU A 193 -5.56 -1.31 1.29
CA LEU A 193 -5.64 -2.73 0.99
C LEU A 193 -4.61 -3.05 -0.09
N ALA A 194 -3.71 -4.01 0.18
CA ALA A 194 -2.78 -4.53 -0.79
C ALA A 194 -2.83 -6.05 -0.81
N PHE A 195 -2.91 -6.59 -1.99
CA PHE A 195 -2.93 -8.03 -2.23
C PHE A 195 -1.82 -8.36 -3.21
N ILE A 196 -0.93 -9.26 -2.79
CA ILE A 196 0.23 -9.68 -3.55
C ILE A 196 0.19 -11.19 -3.72
N THR A 197 0.42 -11.65 -4.91
CA THR A 197 0.43 -13.08 -5.28
C THR A 197 1.79 -13.45 -5.84
N SER A 198 2.24 -14.66 -5.56
CA SER A 198 3.44 -15.22 -6.17
C SER A 198 3.29 -16.71 -6.40
N ASP A 199 3.91 -17.21 -7.46
CA ASP A 199 4.04 -18.64 -7.73
C ASP A 199 5.28 -19.27 -7.08
N ALA A 200 6.02 -18.49 -6.26
CA ALA A 200 7.18 -18.99 -5.51
C ALA A 200 6.84 -20.09 -4.50
N ALA A 201 7.74 -21.04 -4.35
CA ALA A 201 7.80 -21.95 -3.21
C ALA A 201 8.68 -21.37 -2.12
N ILE A 202 8.08 -20.96 -0.99
CA ILE A 202 8.76 -20.32 0.14
C ILE A 202 8.17 -20.79 1.47
N ASP A 203 9.00 -20.89 2.50
CA ASP A 203 8.55 -21.16 3.87
C ASP A 203 7.66 -20.03 4.40
N GLN A 204 6.58 -20.38 5.08
CA GLN A 204 5.59 -19.41 5.57
C GLN A 204 6.19 -18.40 6.58
N LYS A 205 7.03 -18.87 7.49
CA LYS A 205 7.64 -18.01 8.51
C LYS A 205 8.63 -17.03 7.90
N LEU A 206 9.39 -17.50 6.91
CA LEU A 206 10.31 -16.64 6.18
C LEU A 206 9.56 -15.60 5.34
N LEU A 207 8.45 -15.99 4.70
CA LEU A 207 7.58 -15.05 3.98
C LEU A 207 7.03 -13.97 4.92
N GLN A 208 6.54 -14.37 6.10
CA GLN A 208 6.04 -13.43 7.11
C GLN A 208 7.15 -12.50 7.62
N GLN A 209 8.36 -13.02 7.82
CA GLN A 209 9.51 -12.20 8.20
C GLN A 209 9.82 -11.16 7.11
N PHE A 210 9.95 -11.57 5.87
CA PHE A 210 10.23 -10.67 4.76
C PHE A 210 9.16 -9.59 4.61
N LEU A 211 7.87 -9.97 4.67
CA LEU A 211 6.78 -9.01 4.62
C LEU A 211 6.86 -7.99 5.76
N SER A 212 7.11 -8.44 6.99
CA SER A 212 7.20 -7.58 8.16
C SER A 212 8.38 -6.59 8.08
N GLU A 213 9.50 -6.99 7.51
CA GLU A 213 10.66 -6.12 7.31
C GLU A 213 10.42 -5.11 6.17
N ILE A 214 9.89 -5.57 5.04
CA ILE A 214 9.70 -4.73 3.85
C ILE A 214 8.63 -3.65 4.08
N VAL A 215 7.56 -3.98 4.80
CA VAL A 215 6.46 -3.03 5.05
C VAL A 215 6.94 -1.79 5.81
N GLU A 216 7.93 -1.93 6.68
CA GLU A 216 8.50 -0.82 7.46
C GLU A 216 9.25 0.21 6.58
N ASP A 217 9.74 -0.21 5.41
CA ASP A 217 10.47 0.64 4.47
C ASP A 217 9.61 1.06 3.25
N THR A 218 8.37 0.58 3.15
CA THR A 218 7.48 0.81 2.01
C THR A 218 6.15 1.43 2.45
N PHE A 219 5.13 0.63 2.71
CA PHE A 219 3.81 1.14 3.08
C PHE A 219 3.81 1.98 4.37
N ASN A 220 4.64 1.66 5.37
CA ASN A 220 4.77 2.49 6.58
C ASN A 220 5.44 3.85 6.33
N MET A 221 6.04 4.05 5.16
CA MET A 221 6.72 5.29 4.79
C MET A 221 5.86 6.22 3.92
N ILE A 222 4.56 5.92 3.71
CA ILE A 222 3.67 6.82 2.98
C ILE A 222 2.77 7.62 3.92
N SER A 223 2.27 8.78 3.46
CA SER A 223 1.20 9.54 4.10
C SER A 223 0.49 10.47 3.12
N VAL A 224 -0.85 10.50 3.18
CA VAL A 224 -1.67 11.49 2.48
C VAL A 224 -2.17 12.55 3.45
N ASP A 225 -2.79 12.17 4.55
CA ASP A 225 -3.53 13.07 5.45
C ASP A 225 -3.19 12.91 6.95
N GLY A 226 -2.33 11.96 7.29
CA GLY A 226 -1.93 11.72 8.68
C GLY A 226 -2.89 10.81 9.46
N ASP A 227 -3.98 10.33 8.84
CA ASP A 227 -4.99 9.51 9.49
C ASP A 227 -4.77 8.01 9.24
N THR A 228 -4.72 7.21 10.31
CA THR A 228 -4.55 5.76 10.24
C THR A 228 -5.90 5.04 10.20
N SER A 229 -6.13 4.23 9.17
CA SER A 229 -7.39 3.51 8.97
C SER A 229 -7.61 2.35 9.96
N THR A 230 -8.86 1.93 10.02
CA THR A 230 -9.34 0.76 10.78
C THR A 230 -9.15 -0.57 10.05
N ASN A 231 -8.92 -0.53 8.72
CA ASN A 231 -9.03 -1.69 7.84
C ASN A 231 -7.71 -2.15 7.20
N ASP A 232 -6.63 -1.43 7.43
CA ASP A 232 -5.38 -1.65 6.72
C ASP A 232 -4.91 -3.09 6.74
N THR A 233 -4.67 -3.62 5.54
CA THR A 233 -4.33 -5.01 5.33
C THR A 233 -3.40 -5.14 4.12
N CYS A 234 -2.23 -5.76 4.32
CA CYS A 234 -1.36 -6.23 3.25
C CYS A 234 -1.24 -7.75 3.34
N LEU A 235 -1.66 -8.45 2.29
CA LEU A 235 -1.62 -9.91 2.21
C LEU A 235 -0.70 -10.34 1.08
N VAL A 236 0.13 -11.38 1.35
CA VAL A 236 0.97 -12.03 0.35
C VAL A 236 0.63 -13.52 0.33
N LEU A 237 0.32 -14.05 -0.85
CA LEU A 237 0.02 -15.47 -1.06
C LEU A 237 1.04 -16.06 -2.03
N CYS A 238 1.68 -17.19 -1.65
CA CYS A 238 2.66 -17.89 -2.47
C CYS A 238 2.25 -19.37 -2.64
N ASN A 239 1.92 -19.81 -3.87
CA ASN A 239 1.35 -21.12 -4.14
C ASN A 239 2.36 -22.20 -4.59
N GLY A 240 3.61 -21.84 -4.85
CA GLY A 240 4.68 -22.78 -5.22
C GLY A 240 4.56 -23.35 -6.63
N MET A 241 3.76 -22.77 -7.51
CA MET A 241 3.55 -23.29 -8.88
C MET A 241 4.66 -22.94 -9.87
N ALA A 242 5.63 -22.12 -9.48
CA ALA A 242 6.87 -21.89 -10.23
C ALA A 242 7.82 -23.11 -10.17
N GLU A 243 7.63 -23.99 -9.19
CA GLU A 243 8.44 -25.18 -8.98
C GLU A 243 9.93 -24.86 -8.74
N ASN A 244 10.22 -23.71 -8.16
CA ASN A 244 11.55 -23.39 -7.67
C ASN A 244 11.87 -24.20 -6.40
N PRO A 245 13.15 -24.42 -6.06
CA PRO A 245 13.54 -25.00 -4.78
C PRO A 245 12.90 -24.20 -3.63
N LEU A 246 12.42 -24.92 -2.59
CA LEU A 246 11.79 -24.26 -1.44
C LEU A 246 12.77 -23.29 -0.76
N ILE A 247 12.40 -22.04 -0.69
CA ILE A 247 13.20 -20.99 -0.01
C ILE A 247 12.90 -21.09 1.49
N THR A 248 13.91 -21.45 2.30
CA THR A 248 13.80 -21.63 3.75
C THR A 248 14.63 -20.67 4.57
N GLU A 249 15.50 -19.88 3.93
CA GLU A 249 16.40 -18.94 4.57
C GLU A 249 16.74 -17.75 3.65
N GLU A 250 17.29 -16.68 4.20
CA GLU A 250 17.73 -15.48 3.45
C GLU A 250 19.12 -15.69 2.80
N ASN A 251 19.28 -16.79 2.03
CA ASN A 251 20.40 -17.00 1.14
C ASN A 251 20.29 -16.14 -0.13
N GLU A 252 21.08 -16.38 -1.16
CA GLU A 252 21.04 -15.57 -2.40
C GLU A 252 19.65 -15.60 -3.08
N GLU A 253 18.98 -16.76 -3.10
CA GLU A 253 17.62 -16.88 -3.65
C GLU A 253 16.57 -16.18 -2.78
N GLY A 254 16.71 -16.31 -1.45
CA GLY A 254 15.86 -15.59 -0.49
C GLY A 254 16.00 -14.07 -0.60
N LYS A 255 17.23 -13.57 -0.76
CA LYS A 255 17.50 -12.14 -0.99
C LYS A 255 16.92 -11.64 -2.32
N GLU A 256 17.05 -12.41 -3.40
CA GLU A 256 16.47 -12.05 -4.70
C GLU A 256 14.95 -12.00 -4.64
N PHE A 257 14.30 -12.99 -3.99
CA PHE A 257 12.85 -12.97 -3.76
C PHE A 257 12.43 -11.76 -2.92
N LYS A 258 13.13 -11.50 -1.80
CA LYS A 258 12.89 -10.37 -0.92
C LYS A 258 13.01 -9.04 -1.66
N ALA A 259 14.03 -8.89 -2.50
CA ALA A 259 14.23 -7.69 -3.31
C ALA A 259 13.11 -7.49 -4.34
N ALA A 260 12.66 -8.57 -4.98
CA ALA A 260 11.54 -8.52 -5.93
C ALA A 260 10.21 -8.17 -5.24
N LEU A 261 9.95 -8.75 -4.07
CA LEU A 261 8.78 -8.42 -3.24
C LEU A 261 8.84 -6.95 -2.77
N ALA A 262 10.00 -6.49 -2.32
CA ALA A 262 10.21 -5.10 -1.89
C ALA A 262 9.94 -4.11 -3.04
N TYR A 263 10.38 -4.41 -4.25
CA TYR A 263 10.09 -3.59 -5.42
C TYR A 263 8.58 -3.46 -5.68
N VAL A 264 7.85 -4.59 -5.65
CA VAL A 264 6.37 -4.59 -5.82
C VAL A 264 5.71 -3.73 -4.75
N MET A 265 6.10 -3.89 -3.49
CA MET A 265 5.52 -3.15 -2.37
C MET A 265 5.87 -1.65 -2.41
N GLU A 266 7.10 -1.30 -2.76
CA GLU A 266 7.52 0.11 -2.92
C GLU A 266 6.76 0.78 -4.07
N TYR A 267 6.65 0.10 -5.22
CA TYR A 267 5.91 0.61 -6.36
C TYR A 267 4.45 0.90 -5.97
N LEU A 268 3.77 -0.05 -5.34
CA LEU A 268 2.38 0.10 -4.92
C LEU A 268 2.22 1.21 -3.86
N ALA A 269 3.16 1.33 -2.92
CA ALA A 269 3.18 2.39 -1.92
C ALA A 269 3.27 3.79 -2.56
N LYS A 270 4.16 3.96 -3.54
CA LYS A 270 4.29 5.20 -4.31
C LYS A 270 3.02 5.52 -5.10
N GLN A 271 2.36 4.51 -5.68
CA GLN A 271 1.09 4.73 -6.39
C GLN A 271 -0.02 5.21 -5.46
N ILE A 272 -0.09 4.69 -4.22
CA ILE A 272 -1.04 5.18 -3.21
C ILE A 272 -0.73 6.64 -2.84
N ALA A 273 0.53 6.94 -2.52
CA ALA A 273 0.94 8.28 -2.13
C ALA A 273 0.71 9.30 -3.26
N GLY A 274 0.93 8.91 -4.52
CA GLY A 274 0.75 9.76 -5.70
C GLY A 274 -0.69 9.92 -6.17
N ASP A 275 -1.63 9.14 -5.62
CA ASP A 275 -3.08 9.22 -5.89
C ASP A 275 -3.85 9.71 -4.65
N GLY A 276 -3.21 10.45 -3.76
CA GLY A 276 -3.88 11.05 -2.61
C GLY A 276 -5.06 11.92 -3.04
N GLU A 277 -6.14 11.91 -2.26
CA GLU A 277 -7.38 12.65 -2.57
C GLU A 277 -7.10 14.11 -2.95
N GLY A 278 -7.40 14.45 -4.21
CA GLY A 278 -7.24 15.79 -4.75
C GLY A 278 -5.79 16.25 -4.96
N CYS A 279 -4.79 15.37 -4.82
CA CYS A 279 -3.39 15.74 -5.02
C CYS A 279 -3.06 16.03 -6.50
N THR A 280 -1.99 16.76 -6.72
CA THR A 280 -1.47 17.05 -8.06
C THR A 280 -0.05 16.52 -8.27
N ARG A 281 0.66 16.14 -7.20
CA ARG A 281 2.06 15.70 -7.24
C ARG A 281 2.37 14.67 -6.16
N LEU A 282 3.13 13.66 -6.54
CA LEU A 282 3.87 12.84 -5.59
C LEU A 282 5.02 13.67 -5.00
N PHE A 283 5.13 13.68 -3.67
CA PHE A 283 6.20 14.33 -2.93
C PHE A 283 7.06 13.28 -2.23
N GLU A 284 8.30 13.13 -2.67
CA GLU A 284 9.28 12.21 -2.08
C GLU A 284 10.23 13.00 -1.16
N VAL A 285 10.48 12.49 0.03
CA VAL A 285 11.45 13.08 0.97
C VAL A 285 12.46 12.03 1.38
N THR A 286 13.72 12.25 1.02
CA THR A 286 14.85 11.40 1.42
C THR A 286 15.68 12.12 2.47
N CYS A 287 15.86 11.49 3.64
CA CYS A 287 16.79 11.94 4.65
C CYS A 287 18.05 11.09 4.59
N ASN A 288 19.17 11.74 4.29
CA ASN A 288 20.52 11.16 4.27
C ASN A 288 21.30 11.60 5.52
N GLY A 289 22.42 10.93 5.77
CA GLY A 289 23.37 11.32 6.78
C GLY A 289 22.86 11.20 8.22
N ALA A 290 21.84 10.40 8.47
CA ALA A 290 21.32 10.18 9.82
C ALA A 290 22.18 9.20 10.62
N ALA A 291 22.15 9.31 11.95
CA ALA A 291 22.90 8.40 12.84
C ALA A 291 22.34 6.98 12.78
N THR A 292 21.04 6.84 12.66
CA THR A 292 20.33 5.55 12.51
C THR A 292 19.29 5.61 11.40
N LYS A 293 18.94 4.43 10.85
CA LYS A 293 17.88 4.33 9.84
C LYS A 293 16.53 4.80 10.39
N GLU A 294 16.27 4.56 11.67
CA GLU A 294 15.05 5.01 12.34
C GLU A 294 14.97 6.54 12.40
N ASP A 295 16.06 7.21 12.74
CA ASP A 295 16.12 8.70 12.71
C ASP A 295 15.82 9.24 11.31
N ALA A 296 16.41 8.61 10.26
CA ALA A 296 16.15 9.00 8.89
C ALA A 296 14.67 8.82 8.51
N LYS A 297 14.02 7.72 8.94
CA LYS A 297 12.60 7.46 8.74
C LYS A 297 11.73 8.51 9.43
N ILE A 298 12.00 8.79 10.70
CA ILE A 298 11.24 9.77 11.49
C ILE A 298 11.31 11.15 10.85
N ILE A 299 12.50 11.60 10.45
CA ILE A 299 12.68 12.91 9.83
C ILE A 299 11.97 12.97 8.47
N SER A 300 12.22 12.02 7.57
CA SER A 300 11.60 12.03 6.24
C SER A 300 10.07 11.98 6.33
N LYS A 301 9.54 11.16 7.25
CA LYS A 301 8.11 11.05 7.47
C LYS A 301 7.50 12.32 8.10
N ALA A 302 8.19 12.99 9.02
CA ALA A 302 7.74 14.25 9.61
C ALA A 302 7.59 15.35 8.53
N VAL A 303 8.52 15.43 7.59
CA VAL A 303 8.45 16.41 6.49
C VAL A 303 7.33 16.10 5.51
N VAL A 304 7.17 14.83 5.10
CA VAL A 304 6.08 14.40 4.20
C VAL A 304 4.70 14.63 4.82
N CYS A 305 4.57 14.49 6.14
CA CYS A 305 3.31 14.69 6.87
C CYS A 305 3.00 16.16 7.19
N SER A 306 3.97 17.06 7.04
CA SER A 306 3.79 18.46 7.39
C SER A 306 2.77 19.15 6.48
N THR A 307 1.62 19.51 7.04
CA THR A 307 0.54 20.24 6.32
C THR A 307 1.06 21.50 5.63
N LEU A 308 1.93 22.27 6.33
CA LEU A 308 2.52 23.48 5.76
C LEU A 308 3.48 23.19 4.61
N THR A 309 4.28 22.12 4.71
CA THR A 309 5.18 21.71 3.63
C THR A 309 4.37 21.22 2.42
N LYS A 310 3.36 20.38 2.63
CA LYS A 310 2.47 19.89 1.56
C LYS A 310 1.75 21.04 0.84
N ALA A 311 1.29 22.07 1.58
CA ALA A 311 0.69 23.26 1.01
C ALA A 311 1.71 24.12 0.23
N ALA A 312 2.97 24.19 0.68
CA ALA A 312 4.04 24.87 -0.05
C ALA A 312 4.34 24.17 -1.38
N VAL A 313 4.41 22.82 -1.38
CA VAL A 313 4.58 22.02 -2.62
C VAL A 313 3.44 22.31 -3.60
N PHE A 314 2.19 22.34 -3.14
CA PHE A 314 1.05 22.74 -3.98
C PHE A 314 1.20 24.13 -4.57
N GLY A 315 1.58 25.10 -3.72
CA GLY A 315 1.80 26.50 -4.11
C GLY A 315 3.07 26.73 -4.94
N LYS A 316 3.89 25.68 -5.17
CA LYS A 316 5.20 25.77 -5.85
C LYS A 316 6.15 26.73 -5.16
N ASP A 317 6.06 26.83 -3.84
CA ASP A 317 6.86 27.65 -2.96
C ASP A 317 8.01 26.79 -2.40
N ALA A 318 9.26 27.17 -2.69
CA ALA A 318 10.45 26.50 -2.18
C ALA A 318 10.69 26.81 -0.70
N ASN A 319 9.68 26.59 0.12
CA ASN A 319 9.65 26.98 1.52
C ASN A 319 10.52 26.07 2.41
N TRP A 320 11.82 26.24 2.29
CA TRP A 320 12.80 25.51 3.09
C TRP A 320 12.59 25.66 4.60
N GLY A 321 12.06 26.81 5.04
CA GLY A 321 11.77 27.05 6.45
C GLY A 321 10.70 26.10 7.01
N ARG A 322 9.69 25.74 6.21
CA ARG A 322 8.67 24.75 6.58
C ARG A 322 9.25 23.34 6.63
N ILE A 323 10.15 22.99 5.71
CA ILE A 323 10.85 21.72 5.70
C ILE A 323 11.72 21.61 6.95
N LEU A 324 12.59 22.59 7.20
CA LEU A 324 13.49 22.58 8.36
C LEU A 324 12.72 22.60 9.69
N CYS A 325 11.61 23.32 9.75
CA CYS A 325 10.71 23.30 10.92
C CYS A 325 10.15 21.89 11.15
N ALA A 326 9.71 21.20 10.10
CA ALA A 326 9.19 19.82 10.20
C ALA A 326 10.27 18.84 10.68
N MET A 327 11.49 18.98 10.19
CA MET A 327 12.65 18.24 10.71
C MET A 327 12.86 18.51 12.20
N GLY A 328 12.80 19.79 12.62
CA GLY A 328 13.09 20.22 13.99
C GLY A 328 12.09 19.70 15.04
N TYR A 329 10.81 19.52 14.69
CA TYR A 329 9.83 18.95 15.62
C TYR A 329 9.65 17.44 15.48
N SER A 330 10.43 16.78 14.62
CA SER A 330 10.33 15.33 14.39
C SER A 330 10.58 14.47 15.64
N GLY A 331 11.26 15.03 16.64
CA GLY A 331 11.71 14.32 17.84
C GLY A 331 13.13 13.77 17.74
N VAL A 332 13.76 13.82 16.55
CA VAL A 332 15.16 13.43 16.36
C VAL A 332 16.07 14.61 16.66
N THR A 333 17.18 14.35 17.35
CA THR A 333 18.20 15.38 17.63
C THR A 333 19.24 15.41 16.51
N PHE A 334 19.47 16.57 15.92
CA PHE A 334 20.52 16.83 14.92
C PHE A 334 21.04 18.26 15.07
N GLU A 335 22.13 18.61 14.37
CA GLU A 335 22.71 19.94 14.36
C GLU A 335 22.11 20.76 13.20
N PRO A 336 21.20 21.74 13.45
CA PRO A 336 20.55 22.50 12.37
C PRO A 336 21.53 23.24 11.46
N GLU A 337 22.67 23.65 12.00
CA GLU A 337 23.73 24.38 11.28
C GLU A 337 24.48 23.51 10.26
N LYS A 338 24.23 22.19 10.24
CA LYS A 338 24.84 21.25 9.30
C LYS A 338 23.89 20.78 8.22
N VAL A 339 22.60 21.18 8.29
CA VAL A 339 21.58 20.67 7.38
C VAL A 339 21.74 21.21 5.97
N ASP A 340 21.69 20.33 5.00
CA ASP A 340 21.54 20.64 3.58
C ASP A 340 20.15 20.25 3.09
N ILE A 341 19.55 21.06 2.21
CA ILE A 341 18.27 20.74 1.56
C ILE A 341 18.37 21.03 0.06
N VAL A 342 18.05 20.00 -0.72
CA VAL A 342 18.02 20.06 -2.18
C VAL A 342 16.62 19.71 -2.67
N LEU A 343 16.05 20.53 -3.55
CA LEU A 343 14.87 20.16 -4.32
C LEU A 343 15.28 19.57 -5.67
N GLU A 344 14.59 18.51 -6.09
CA GLU A 344 14.89 17.79 -7.33
C GLU A 344 13.59 17.36 -8.04
N SER A 345 13.64 17.36 -9.36
CA SER A 345 12.63 16.76 -10.24
C SER A 345 13.27 16.50 -11.61
N GLU A 346 12.48 16.08 -12.60
CA GLU A 346 12.94 15.98 -14.01
C GLU A 346 13.43 17.31 -14.58
N GLU A 347 13.00 18.45 -14.01
CA GLU A 347 13.40 19.79 -14.41
C GLU A 347 14.77 20.22 -13.84
N GLY A 348 15.41 19.38 -13.02
CA GLY A 348 16.73 19.57 -12.49
C GLY A 348 16.82 19.51 -10.97
N SER A 349 17.93 20.00 -10.44
CA SER A 349 18.26 20.00 -9.01
C SER A 349 18.64 21.41 -8.55
N LEU A 350 18.28 21.76 -7.31
CA LEU A 350 18.50 23.08 -6.71
C LEU A 350 18.74 22.97 -5.21
N ALA A 351 19.95 23.33 -4.76
CA ALA A 351 20.21 23.48 -3.33
C ALA A 351 19.52 24.75 -2.83
N ILE A 352 18.66 24.61 -1.83
CA ILE A 352 17.91 25.72 -1.22
C ILE A 352 18.40 26.05 0.20
N VAL A 353 19.05 25.06 0.87
CA VAL A 353 19.74 25.25 2.15
C VAL A 353 21.10 24.60 2.06
N LYS A 354 22.14 25.25 2.58
CA LYS A 354 23.47 24.73 2.75
C LYS A 354 24.00 25.15 4.12
N ASP A 355 24.53 24.17 4.88
CA ASP A 355 25.04 24.40 6.25
C ASP A 355 24.04 25.17 7.13
N GLY A 356 22.75 24.75 7.09
CA GLY A 356 21.66 25.34 7.86
C GLY A 356 21.17 26.73 7.39
N ILE A 357 21.75 27.29 6.35
CA ILE A 357 21.46 28.66 5.87
C ILE A 357 20.89 28.59 4.45
N ALA A 358 19.91 29.46 4.16
CA ALA A 358 19.37 29.60 2.82
C ALA A 358 20.45 29.98 1.81
N THR A 359 20.44 29.33 0.66
CA THR A 359 21.31 29.72 -0.47
C THR A 359 20.69 30.89 -1.25
N ASP A 360 21.49 31.53 -2.10
CA ASP A 360 21.00 32.51 -3.09
C ASP A 360 20.46 31.79 -4.32
N TYR A 361 19.32 31.08 -4.17
CA TYR A 361 18.71 30.30 -5.23
C TYR A 361 17.73 31.13 -6.08
N SER A 362 17.54 30.67 -7.34
CA SER A 362 16.55 31.27 -8.24
C SER A 362 15.14 30.79 -7.94
N GLU A 363 14.23 31.67 -7.59
CA GLU A 363 12.81 31.38 -7.40
C GLU A 363 12.16 30.85 -8.69
N GLU A 364 12.54 31.34 -9.86
CA GLU A 364 12.07 30.83 -11.14
C GLU A 364 12.45 29.37 -11.34
N LYS A 365 13.71 29.02 -11.05
CA LYS A 365 14.19 27.63 -11.14
C LYS A 365 13.48 26.74 -10.10
N ALA A 366 13.28 27.24 -8.87
CA ALA A 366 12.57 26.53 -7.83
C ALA A 366 11.12 26.24 -8.23
N THR A 367 10.41 27.24 -8.74
CA THR A 367 9.04 27.09 -9.24
C THR A 367 8.95 26.07 -10.39
N LYS A 368 9.94 26.03 -11.28
CA LYS A 368 10.01 25.07 -12.37
C LYS A 368 10.15 23.65 -11.85
N ILE A 369 11.09 23.41 -10.93
CA ILE A 369 11.29 22.10 -10.28
C ILE A 369 10.03 21.65 -9.56
N LEU A 370 9.38 22.53 -8.78
CA LEU A 370 8.17 22.25 -8.04
C LEU A 370 6.91 22.10 -8.92
N SER A 371 6.99 22.39 -10.21
CA SER A 371 5.90 22.18 -11.16
C SER A 371 5.86 20.79 -11.75
N ALA A 372 6.93 20.01 -11.62
CA ALA A 372 7.03 18.64 -12.12
C ALA A 372 6.31 17.64 -11.20
N ASN A 373 6.24 16.38 -11.64
CA ASN A 373 5.72 15.24 -10.88
C ASN A 373 6.54 13.99 -11.22
N PRO A 374 7.27 13.38 -10.26
CA PRO A 374 7.32 13.71 -8.84
C PRO A 374 8.21 14.92 -8.51
N VAL A 375 8.01 15.46 -7.29
CA VAL A 375 8.90 16.44 -6.64
C VAL A 375 9.63 15.75 -5.50
N LYS A 376 10.93 15.98 -5.37
CA LYS A 376 11.76 15.41 -4.30
C LYS A 376 12.38 16.49 -3.44
N ALA A 377 12.41 16.26 -2.13
CA ALA A 377 13.27 16.97 -1.19
C ALA A 377 14.33 16.01 -0.66
N ILE A 378 15.59 16.33 -0.88
CA ILE A 378 16.73 15.56 -0.39
C ILE A 378 17.34 16.35 0.77
N LEU A 379 17.29 15.75 1.94
CA LEU A 379 17.80 16.29 3.19
C LEU A 379 19.10 15.59 3.54
N ASP A 380 20.10 16.29 4.01
CA ASP A 380 21.29 15.70 4.61
C ASP A 380 21.55 16.37 5.96
N ILE A 381 21.64 15.58 7.03
CA ILE A 381 21.87 16.08 8.39
C ILE A 381 23.30 15.86 8.89
N HIS A 382 24.14 15.23 8.08
CA HIS A 382 25.57 14.99 8.35
C HIS A 382 25.90 14.43 9.76
N ALA A 383 25.00 13.56 10.30
CA ALA A 383 25.17 12.92 11.61
C ALA A 383 25.60 11.45 11.53
N GLY A 384 25.66 10.87 10.31
CA GLY A 384 26.00 9.47 10.07
C GLY A 384 25.90 9.10 8.59
N GLU A 385 25.58 7.83 8.30
CA GLU A 385 25.48 7.30 6.94
C GLU A 385 24.11 6.71 6.62
N ALA A 386 23.20 6.68 7.59
CA ALA A 386 21.89 6.06 7.40
C ALA A 386 20.99 6.95 6.52
N THR A 387 20.14 6.27 5.74
CA THR A 387 19.19 6.93 4.83
C THR A 387 17.82 6.26 4.89
N ALA A 388 16.77 7.05 4.67
CA ALA A 388 15.42 6.57 4.44
C ALA A 388 14.63 7.56 3.58
N THR A 389 13.63 7.02 2.86
CA THR A 389 12.73 7.82 2.01
C THR A 389 11.29 7.64 2.47
N ALA A 390 10.53 8.73 2.50
CA ALA A 390 9.10 8.74 2.71
C ALA A 390 8.39 9.37 1.49
N TRP A 391 7.15 8.95 1.27
CA TRP A 391 6.32 9.41 0.16
C TRP A 391 5.01 9.98 0.64
N GLY A 392 4.60 11.07 0.04
CA GLY A 392 3.31 11.71 0.24
C GLY A 392 2.89 12.45 -1.01
N CYS A 393 2.00 13.41 -0.83
CA CYS A 393 1.53 14.26 -1.92
C CYS A 393 1.37 15.70 -1.43
N ASP A 394 1.19 16.63 -2.35
CA ASP A 394 0.80 18.00 -2.02
C ASP A 394 -0.60 18.05 -1.37
N LEU A 395 -0.92 19.17 -0.70
CA LEU A 395 -2.24 19.41 -0.11
C LEU A 395 -2.94 20.52 -0.90
N THR A 396 -4.07 20.17 -1.50
CA THR A 396 -4.84 21.06 -2.37
C THR A 396 -6.20 21.43 -1.79
N TYR A 397 -6.90 22.38 -2.42
CA TYR A 397 -8.29 22.72 -2.07
C TYR A 397 -9.25 21.54 -2.32
N GLU A 398 -8.96 20.69 -3.31
CA GLU A 398 -9.79 19.53 -3.65
C GLU A 398 -9.81 18.49 -2.54
N TYR A 399 -8.73 18.33 -1.75
CA TYR A 399 -8.74 17.44 -0.58
C TYR A 399 -9.87 17.83 0.39
N VAL A 400 -9.94 19.12 0.73
CA VAL A 400 -10.99 19.61 1.65
C VAL A 400 -12.38 19.43 1.05
N LYS A 401 -12.54 19.72 -0.23
CA LYS A 401 -13.82 19.58 -0.93
C LYS A 401 -14.31 18.11 -0.98
N ILE A 402 -13.42 17.19 -1.37
CA ILE A 402 -13.72 15.75 -1.42
C ILE A 402 -14.17 15.28 -0.04
N ASN A 403 -13.44 15.61 1.03
CA ASN A 403 -13.74 15.13 2.37
C ASN A 403 -14.92 15.83 3.03
N ALA A 404 -15.24 17.06 2.65
CA ALA A 404 -16.45 17.76 3.11
C ALA A 404 -17.73 17.17 2.49
N ASP A 405 -17.63 16.68 1.25
CA ASP A 405 -18.75 16.08 0.51
C ASP A 405 -18.89 14.57 0.77
N TYR A 406 -17.80 13.90 1.14
CA TYR A 406 -17.79 12.48 1.47
C TYR A 406 -18.44 12.25 2.83
N ARG A 407 -19.68 11.76 2.82
CA ARG A 407 -20.38 11.35 4.04
C ARG A 407 -20.16 9.85 4.25
N SER A 408 -19.42 9.58 5.30
CA SER A 408 -19.26 8.22 5.83
C SER A 408 -20.47 7.79 6.63
#